data_0ad01c3f8b2d2adcbc950081a4b91158
#
_entry.id   0ad01c3f8b2d2adcbc950081a4b91158
#
_cell.length_a   1.000
_cell.length_b   1.000
_cell.length_c   1.000
_cell.angle_alpha   90.00
_cell.angle_beta   90.00
_cell.angle_gamma   90.00
#
_symmetry.space_group_name_H-M   'P 1'
#
loop_
_entity.id
_entity.type
_entity.pdbx_description
1 polymer ?
#
loop_
_entity_poly.entity_id
_entity_poly.type
_entity_poly.pdbx_seq_one_letter_code
_entity_poly.pdbx_strand_id
1 'polypeptide(L)'
;MVLFSFCWCIIQFMKTRQIDFSSGKILENIIMSATPMLVAQLLNLMYNIVDRIYIGKIEDIGVVALGGVGLCFPVISLITAFTNLFGAGGAPLCSIERGKRNLEKAGRIMNISFYMLVVTAVILTMIGLVLSEPLLYLFGASDITIQYALPYMRIYFLGTVFSMIALGMNPFINAQGFASTGMMTIFIGAVTNIILDPVFIFGLNLGVKGAAIATVVSQIISAVFVLLFLTGKKPELKLQRLKDVEFRFDEVGDVLSLGSSSFVMQCTNSLVQIACNSMLSQFGSDLYVSCMTVINSVRQILEVPVLAIGDGSSPILSYNYGAKNYKGVKKAIRIITCAGVLYTLVAWLFVFLFPNFFIHIFNDDSKLLQIAIPAIHMYFFAFVFQAFQYCGQTVFKSLNKKKQAIFFSLLRKVVIVVPLTFFLPYLGFGTMGVFMAEPISNFIGGSICFITMLVTVYFRLD
;
A
#
# COMPACT_ATOMS: atom_id res chain seq x y z
N MET A 1 13.19 -26.26 -2.49
CA MET A 1 13.51 -26.45 -1.05
C MET A 1 13.27 -25.17 -0.23
N VAL A 2 13.75 -24.00 -0.63
CA VAL A 2 13.53 -22.72 0.08
C VAL A 2 12.04 -22.35 0.17
N LEU A 3 11.27 -22.49 -0.91
CA LEU A 3 9.81 -22.27 -0.94
C LEU A 3 9.05 -23.23 0.01
N PHE A 4 9.48 -24.48 0.13
CA PHE A 4 8.86 -25.47 1.01
C PHE A 4 9.14 -25.16 2.50
N SER A 5 10.37 -24.75 2.83
CA SER A 5 10.72 -24.32 4.20
C SER A 5 10.02 -23.01 4.57
N PHE A 6 9.86 -22.09 3.62
CA PHE A 6 9.09 -20.85 3.79
C PHE A 6 7.60 -21.13 4.01
N CYS A 7 7.01 -22.03 3.20
CA CYS A 7 5.63 -22.51 3.41
C CYS A 7 5.46 -23.21 4.78
N TRP A 8 6.43 -24.01 5.20
CA TRP A 8 6.35 -24.68 6.52
C TRP A 8 6.42 -23.69 7.70
N CYS A 9 7.30 -22.68 7.63
CA CYS A 9 7.32 -21.59 8.61
C CYS A 9 5.99 -20.83 8.64
N ILE A 10 5.42 -20.51 7.47
CA ILE A 10 4.11 -19.85 7.35
C ILE A 10 3.02 -20.72 7.98
N ILE A 11 3.02 -22.03 7.72
CA ILE A 11 2.05 -22.97 8.30
C ILE A 11 2.16 -23.06 9.83
N GLN A 12 3.36 -22.98 10.39
CA GLN A 12 3.54 -22.92 11.85
C GLN A 12 3.04 -21.60 12.47
N PHE A 13 3.17 -20.47 11.76
CA PHE A 13 2.54 -19.20 12.11
C PHE A 13 1.01 -19.18 11.93
N MET A 14 0.46 -20.15 11.19
CA MET A 14 -0.96 -20.30 10.85
C MET A 14 -1.87 -20.74 12.01
N LYS A 15 -1.39 -20.91 13.25
CA LYS A 15 -2.30 -20.98 14.39
C LYS A 15 -3.03 -19.64 14.47
N THR A 16 -4.25 -19.60 13.93
CA THR A 16 -5.18 -18.45 13.93
C THR A 16 -5.54 -18.04 15.35
N ARG A 17 -4.56 -17.51 16.08
CA ARG A 17 -4.75 -16.99 17.43
C ARG A 17 -5.18 -15.55 17.33
N GLN A 18 -6.32 -15.23 17.89
CA GLN A 18 -6.74 -13.84 18.06
C GLN A 18 -5.78 -13.14 19.01
N ILE A 19 -5.29 -11.97 18.61
CA ILE A 19 -4.43 -11.11 19.43
C ILE A 19 -5.33 -10.34 20.38
N ASP A 20 -5.07 -10.49 21.67
CA ASP A 20 -5.76 -9.72 22.70
C ASP A 20 -5.08 -8.36 22.91
N PHE A 21 -5.67 -7.31 22.35
CA PHE A 21 -5.16 -5.95 22.48
C PHE A 21 -5.29 -5.37 23.89
N SER A 22 -6.08 -5.99 24.77
CA SER A 22 -6.28 -5.59 26.18
C SER A 22 -5.21 -6.13 27.11
N SER A 23 -4.43 -7.11 26.69
CA SER A 23 -3.48 -7.87 27.53
C SER A 23 -2.34 -7.03 28.16
N GLY A 24 -2.18 -5.78 27.78
CA GLY A 24 -1.07 -4.92 28.22
C GLY A 24 0.31 -5.27 27.64
N LYS A 25 0.43 -6.37 26.89
CA LYS A 25 1.67 -6.85 26.25
C LYS A 25 1.89 -6.16 24.90
N ILE A 26 2.04 -4.85 24.91
CA ILE A 26 2.06 -4.02 23.69
C ILE A 26 3.12 -4.46 22.68
N LEU A 27 4.36 -4.74 23.11
CA LEU A 27 5.44 -5.17 22.20
C LEU A 27 5.10 -6.53 21.53
N GLU A 28 4.65 -7.51 22.32
CA GLU A 28 4.27 -8.83 21.83
C GLU A 28 3.12 -8.72 20.80
N ASN A 29 2.10 -7.93 21.13
CA ASN A 29 0.97 -7.67 20.23
C ASN A 29 1.40 -7.01 18.93
N ILE A 30 2.32 -6.02 18.97
CA ILE A 30 2.87 -5.37 17.77
C ILE A 30 3.62 -6.38 16.91
N ILE A 31 4.51 -7.19 17.50
CA ILE A 31 5.26 -8.22 16.76
C ILE A 31 4.29 -9.23 16.14
N MET A 32 3.32 -9.74 16.91
CA MET A 32 2.33 -10.71 16.42
C MET A 32 1.43 -10.15 15.31
N SER A 33 1.22 -8.84 15.26
CA SER A 33 0.43 -8.19 14.21
C SER A 33 1.29 -7.76 13.01
N ALA A 34 2.46 -7.17 13.24
CA ALA A 34 3.33 -6.66 12.19
C ALA A 34 4.02 -7.76 11.37
N THR A 35 4.38 -8.90 12.01
CA THR A 35 5.05 -10.00 11.28
C THR A 35 4.17 -10.59 10.17
N PRO A 36 2.90 -10.98 10.40
CA PRO A 36 2.01 -11.40 9.32
C PRO A 36 1.83 -10.33 8.25
N MET A 37 1.73 -9.05 8.64
CA MET A 37 1.62 -7.94 7.70
C MET A 37 2.85 -7.81 6.81
N LEU A 38 4.05 -7.95 7.38
CA LEU A 38 5.30 -7.94 6.62
C LEU A 38 5.32 -9.07 5.58
N VAL A 39 4.99 -10.29 6.01
CA VAL A 39 4.92 -11.44 5.09
C VAL A 39 3.89 -11.20 3.98
N ALA A 40 2.70 -10.68 4.32
CA ALA A 40 1.66 -10.36 3.36
C ALA A 40 2.13 -9.35 2.31
N GLN A 41 2.80 -8.27 2.73
CA GLN A 41 3.29 -7.23 1.82
C GLN A 41 4.45 -7.73 0.95
N LEU A 42 5.36 -8.57 1.49
CA LEU A 42 6.41 -9.21 0.70
C LEU A 42 5.83 -10.16 -0.36
N LEU A 43 4.82 -10.95 0.01
CA LEU A 43 4.12 -11.82 -0.93
C LEU A 43 3.43 -11.03 -2.03
N ASN A 44 2.79 -9.91 -1.68
CA ASN A 44 2.16 -9.01 -2.63
C ASN A 44 3.18 -8.42 -3.63
N LEU A 45 4.37 -8.04 -3.14
CA LEU A 45 5.45 -7.57 -3.99
C LEU A 45 5.96 -8.69 -4.93
N MET A 46 6.16 -9.89 -4.39
CA MET A 46 6.64 -11.05 -5.17
C MET A 46 5.67 -11.44 -6.28
N TYR A 47 4.37 -11.55 -5.99
CA TYR A 47 3.42 -11.94 -7.03
C TYR A 47 3.34 -10.90 -8.16
N ASN A 48 3.42 -9.60 -7.84
CA ASN A 48 3.45 -8.54 -8.87
C ASN A 48 4.69 -8.66 -9.78
N ILE A 49 5.84 -9.06 -9.22
CA ILE A 49 7.07 -9.29 -9.99
C ILE A 49 6.92 -10.53 -10.89
N VAL A 50 6.39 -11.63 -10.33
CA VAL A 50 6.22 -12.90 -11.05
C VAL A 50 5.23 -12.74 -12.21
N ASP A 51 4.10 -12.08 -12.01
CA ASP A 51 3.12 -11.77 -13.05
C ASP A 51 3.78 -11.02 -14.24
N ARG A 52 4.58 -9.99 -13.96
CA ARG A 52 5.33 -9.25 -14.99
C ARG A 52 6.34 -10.12 -15.72
N ILE A 53 7.02 -11.03 -15.02
CA ILE A 53 7.97 -11.97 -15.63
C ILE A 53 7.24 -12.89 -16.62
N TYR A 54 6.07 -13.42 -16.24
CA TYR A 54 5.29 -14.27 -17.13
C TYR A 54 4.79 -13.52 -18.36
N ILE A 55 4.25 -12.30 -18.19
CA ILE A 55 3.82 -11.43 -19.31
C ILE A 55 5.00 -11.13 -20.25
N GLY A 56 6.16 -10.80 -19.68
CA GLY A 56 7.37 -10.49 -20.47
C GLY A 56 7.94 -11.69 -21.25
N LYS A 57 7.60 -12.93 -20.85
CA LYS A 57 8.02 -14.16 -21.52
C LYS A 57 7.05 -14.67 -22.59
N ILE A 58 5.98 -13.94 -22.89
CA ILE A 58 5.08 -14.31 -23.98
C ILE A 58 5.83 -14.17 -25.32
N GLU A 59 5.88 -15.24 -26.11
CA GLU A 59 6.58 -15.27 -27.38
C GLU A 59 6.10 -14.15 -28.32
N ASP A 60 7.01 -13.55 -29.07
CA ASP A 60 6.84 -12.49 -30.07
C ASP A 60 6.29 -11.14 -29.54
N ILE A 61 5.54 -11.13 -28.46
CA ILE A 61 4.81 -9.93 -27.98
C ILE A 61 5.18 -9.47 -26.56
N GLY A 62 5.99 -10.22 -25.82
CA GLY A 62 6.22 -10.04 -24.38
C GLY A 62 6.63 -8.61 -24.01
N VAL A 63 7.53 -7.97 -24.76
CA VAL A 63 7.99 -6.60 -24.47
C VAL A 63 6.86 -5.58 -24.67
N VAL A 64 6.10 -5.70 -25.77
CA VAL A 64 4.99 -4.79 -26.09
C VAL A 64 3.82 -5.02 -25.13
N ALA A 65 3.54 -6.28 -24.81
CA ALA A 65 2.52 -6.68 -23.86
C ALA A 65 2.81 -6.14 -22.45
N LEU A 66 4.05 -6.25 -21.98
CA LEU A 66 4.49 -5.71 -20.69
C LEU A 66 4.34 -4.18 -20.64
N GLY A 67 4.71 -3.49 -21.73
CA GLY A 67 4.48 -2.06 -21.88
C GLY A 67 3.00 -1.70 -21.81
N GLY A 68 2.14 -2.44 -22.55
CA GLY A 68 0.68 -2.26 -22.52
C GLY A 68 0.07 -2.45 -21.14
N VAL A 69 0.42 -3.54 -20.44
CA VAL A 69 -0.05 -3.78 -19.06
C VAL A 69 0.48 -2.71 -18.11
N GLY A 70 1.69 -2.21 -18.33
CA GLY A 70 2.25 -1.10 -17.57
C GLY A 70 1.37 0.16 -17.57
N LEU A 71 0.70 0.44 -18.68
CA LEU A 71 -0.23 1.59 -18.83
C LEU A 71 -1.52 1.42 -18.01
N CYS A 72 -1.84 0.21 -17.53
CA CYS A 72 -2.99 -0.04 -16.65
C CYS A 72 -2.71 0.35 -15.18
N PHE A 73 -1.44 0.47 -14.76
CA PHE A 73 -1.08 0.72 -13.35
C PHE A 73 -1.66 2.01 -12.76
N PRO A 74 -1.71 3.15 -13.46
CA PRO A 74 -2.34 4.36 -12.90
C PRO A 74 -3.81 4.13 -12.53
N VAL A 75 -4.55 3.38 -13.34
CA VAL A 75 -5.96 3.05 -13.09
C VAL A 75 -6.09 2.09 -11.91
N ILE A 76 -5.25 1.05 -11.87
CA ILE A 76 -5.20 0.09 -10.74
C ILE A 76 -4.86 0.82 -9.43
N SER A 77 -3.92 1.78 -9.48
CA SER A 77 -3.57 2.61 -8.33
C SER A 77 -4.74 3.48 -7.85
N LEU A 78 -5.55 4.01 -8.77
CA LEU A 78 -6.77 4.75 -8.44
C LEU A 78 -7.81 3.85 -7.76
N ILE A 79 -8.04 2.63 -8.27
CA ILE A 79 -8.92 1.64 -7.63
C ILE A 79 -8.43 1.34 -6.21
N THR A 80 -7.12 1.16 -6.03
CA THR A 80 -6.51 0.94 -4.70
C THR A 80 -6.70 2.15 -3.78
N ALA A 81 -6.64 3.38 -4.31
CA ALA A 81 -6.92 4.59 -3.54
C ALA A 81 -8.36 4.59 -2.98
N PHE A 82 -9.34 4.24 -3.81
CA PHE A 82 -10.73 4.09 -3.36
C PHE A 82 -10.90 2.93 -2.37
N THR A 83 -10.19 1.83 -2.55
CA THR A 83 -10.19 0.72 -1.58
C THR A 83 -9.71 1.19 -0.21
N ASN A 84 -8.60 1.94 -0.18
CA ASN A 84 -8.03 2.49 1.04
C ASN A 84 -8.91 3.58 1.69
N LEU A 85 -9.73 4.29 0.89
CA LEU A 85 -10.69 5.26 1.41
C LEU A 85 -11.61 4.62 2.46
N PHE A 86 -12.08 3.42 2.19
CA PHE A 86 -13.00 2.71 3.09
C PHE A 86 -12.26 1.81 4.09
N GLY A 87 -11.27 1.04 3.64
CA GLY A 87 -10.51 0.12 4.49
C GLY A 87 -9.68 0.84 5.55
N ALA A 88 -8.80 1.74 5.13
CA ALA A 88 -7.94 2.51 6.04
C ALA A 88 -8.70 3.64 6.76
N GLY A 89 -9.87 4.05 6.26
CA GLY A 89 -10.74 5.00 6.94
C GLY A 89 -11.57 4.35 8.06
N GLY A 90 -12.18 3.19 7.78
CA GLY A 90 -13.10 2.54 8.70
C GLY A 90 -12.42 1.68 9.77
N ALA A 91 -11.34 0.95 9.44
CA ALA A 91 -10.75 0.01 10.37
C ALA A 91 -10.19 0.64 11.68
N PRO A 92 -9.50 1.80 11.66
CA PRO A 92 -9.10 2.48 12.89
C PRO A 92 -10.30 2.91 13.75
N LEU A 93 -11.37 3.44 13.12
CA LEU A 93 -12.60 3.82 13.83
C LEU A 93 -13.26 2.60 14.48
N CYS A 94 -13.35 1.50 13.75
CA CYS A 94 -13.84 0.22 14.25
C CYS A 94 -13.02 -0.24 15.48
N SER A 95 -11.67 -0.18 15.41
CA SER A 95 -10.80 -0.55 16.54
C SER A 95 -10.97 0.37 17.76
N ILE A 96 -11.17 1.67 17.55
CA ILE A 96 -11.46 2.64 18.63
C ILE A 96 -12.76 2.27 19.35
N GLU A 97 -13.84 2.01 18.60
CA GLU A 97 -15.13 1.66 19.20
C GLU A 97 -15.09 0.29 19.90
N ARG A 98 -14.32 -0.68 19.38
CA ARG A 98 -14.03 -1.94 20.10
C ARG A 98 -13.30 -1.68 21.42
N GLY A 99 -12.32 -0.78 21.43
CA GLY A 99 -11.64 -0.37 22.67
C GLY A 99 -12.58 0.26 23.70
N LYS A 100 -13.58 1.01 23.23
CA LYS A 100 -14.67 1.56 24.08
C LYS A 100 -15.70 0.50 24.51
N ARG A 101 -15.57 -0.74 24.06
CA ARG A 101 -16.56 -1.84 24.24
C ARG A 101 -17.90 -1.58 23.56
N ASN A 102 -17.95 -0.70 22.57
CA ASN A 102 -19.14 -0.41 21.77
C ASN A 102 -19.12 -1.26 20.48
N LEU A 103 -19.42 -2.55 20.65
CA LEU A 103 -19.37 -3.51 19.55
C LEU A 103 -20.44 -3.24 18.48
N GLU A 104 -21.58 -2.67 18.88
CA GLU A 104 -22.66 -2.31 17.95
C GLU A 104 -22.18 -1.24 16.96
N LYS A 105 -21.61 -0.14 17.44
CA LYS A 105 -21.07 0.92 16.59
C LYS A 105 -19.86 0.43 15.78
N ALA A 106 -18.98 -0.38 16.37
CA ALA A 106 -17.86 -0.98 15.65
C ALA A 106 -18.35 -1.84 14.47
N GLY A 107 -19.40 -2.66 14.70
CA GLY A 107 -20.04 -3.47 13.67
C GLY A 107 -20.71 -2.62 12.58
N ARG A 108 -21.41 -1.54 12.95
CA ARG A 108 -22.01 -0.61 11.97
C ARG A 108 -20.94 0.01 11.07
N ILE A 109 -19.87 0.56 11.64
CA ILE A 109 -18.76 1.16 10.86
C ILE A 109 -18.18 0.16 9.86
N MET A 110 -17.95 -1.09 10.26
CA MET A 110 -17.46 -2.14 9.37
C MET A 110 -18.47 -2.42 8.23
N ASN A 111 -19.75 -2.55 8.54
CA ASN A 111 -20.80 -2.85 7.56
C ASN A 111 -21.03 -1.66 6.61
N ILE A 112 -21.07 -0.43 7.11
CA ILE A 112 -21.15 0.79 6.29
C ILE A 112 -19.96 0.84 5.33
N SER A 113 -18.75 0.63 5.83
CA SER A 113 -17.54 0.61 4.99
C SER A 113 -17.62 -0.46 3.90
N PHE A 114 -18.12 -1.66 4.21
CA PHE A 114 -18.30 -2.74 3.25
C PHE A 114 -19.27 -2.36 2.12
N TYR A 115 -20.48 -1.86 2.47
CA TYR A 115 -21.46 -1.52 1.45
C TYR A 115 -21.07 -0.31 0.60
N MET A 116 -20.45 0.70 1.21
CA MET A 116 -19.90 1.83 0.46
C MET A 116 -18.80 1.38 -0.51
N LEU A 117 -17.92 0.48 -0.08
CA LEU A 117 -16.87 -0.10 -0.89
C LEU A 117 -17.47 -0.87 -2.08
N VAL A 118 -18.49 -1.71 -1.85
CA VAL A 118 -19.16 -2.46 -2.92
C VAL A 118 -19.85 -1.53 -3.92
N VAL A 119 -20.60 -0.53 -3.44
CA VAL A 119 -21.24 0.47 -4.32
C VAL A 119 -20.20 1.21 -5.15
N THR A 120 -19.15 1.68 -4.53
CA THR A 120 -18.05 2.37 -5.24
C THR A 120 -17.38 1.44 -6.25
N ALA A 121 -17.15 0.17 -5.91
CA ALA A 121 -16.56 -0.79 -6.82
C ALA A 121 -17.45 -1.04 -8.07
N VAL A 122 -18.77 -1.13 -7.90
CA VAL A 122 -19.71 -1.26 -9.02
C VAL A 122 -19.67 0.00 -9.90
N ILE A 123 -19.68 1.19 -9.29
CA ILE A 123 -19.60 2.45 -10.03
C ILE A 123 -18.27 2.53 -10.81
N LEU A 124 -17.14 2.21 -10.17
CA LEU A 124 -15.83 2.20 -10.83
C LEU A 124 -15.77 1.17 -11.96
N THR A 125 -16.39 0.00 -11.79
CA THR A 125 -16.49 -1.00 -12.84
C THR A 125 -17.25 -0.46 -14.05
N MET A 126 -18.44 0.13 -13.83
CA MET A 126 -19.27 0.69 -14.92
C MET A 126 -18.54 1.81 -15.66
N ILE A 127 -18.04 2.78 -14.91
CA ILE A 127 -17.29 3.91 -15.49
C ILE A 127 -16.02 3.42 -16.20
N GLY A 128 -15.28 2.50 -15.57
CA GLY A 128 -14.05 1.96 -16.10
C GLY A 128 -14.23 1.17 -17.38
N LEU A 129 -15.28 0.37 -17.50
CA LEU A 129 -15.58 -0.35 -18.75
C LEU A 129 -15.89 0.58 -19.92
N VAL A 130 -16.59 1.69 -19.65
CA VAL A 130 -16.91 2.70 -20.67
C VAL A 130 -15.70 3.54 -21.04
N LEU A 131 -14.92 3.96 -20.03
CA LEU A 131 -13.80 4.88 -20.22
C LEU A 131 -12.43 4.17 -20.36
N SER A 132 -12.37 2.85 -20.41
CA SER A 132 -11.11 2.08 -20.45
C SER A 132 -10.21 2.50 -21.62
N GLU A 133 -10.77 2.65 -22.82
CA GLU A 133 -10.03 3.00 -24.02
C GLU A 133 -9.51 4.45 -23.98
N PRO A 134 -10.34 5.49 -23.77
CA PRO A 134 -9.85 6.87 -23.69
C PRO A 134 -8.88 7.09 -22.51
N LEU A 135 -9.05 6.39 -21.39
CA LEU A 135 -8.10 6.46 -20.28
C LEU A 135 -6.73 5.90 -20.65
N LEU A 136 -6.69 4.77 -21.34
CA LEU A 136 -5.42 4.18 -21.77
C LEU A 136 -4.68 5.07 -22.77
N TYR A 137 -5.39 5.69 -23.73
CA TYR A 137 -4.78 6.69 -24.62
C TYR A 137 -4.30 7.93 -23.86
N LEU A 138 -5.04 8.40 -22.87
CA LEU A 138 -4.61 9.50 -21.98
C LEU A 138 -3.31 9.16 -21.23
N PHE A 139 -3.11 7.89 -20.87
CA PHE A 139 -1.89 7.41 -20.21
C PHE A 139 -0.77 7.02 -21.19
N GLY A 140 -0.93 7.30 -22.49
CA GLY A 140 0.12 7.14 -23.48
C GLY A 140 0.08 5.82 -24.25
N ALA A 141 -1.07 5.14 -24.32
CA ALA A 141 -1.21 3.98 -25.18
C ALA A 141 -1.05 4.37 -26.67
N SER A 142 -0.31 3.57 -27.41
CA SER A 142 -0.25 3.62 -28.88
C SER A 142 -1.21 2.59 -29.47
N ASP A 143 -1.45 2.68 -30.80
CA ASP A 143 -2.29 1.71 -31.53
C ASP A 143 -1.77 0.27 -31.43
N ILE A 144 -0.50 0.09 -31.12
CA ILE A 144 0.13 -1.20 -30.90
C ILE A 144 -0.10 -1.68 -29.46
N THR A 145 0.16 -0.85 -28.46
CA THR A 145 0.06 -1.25 -27.04
C THR A 145 -1.36 -1.37 -26.55
N ILE A 146 -2.32 -0.61 -27.13
CA ILE A 146 -3.74 -0.66 -26.77
C ILE A 146 -4.36 -2.04 -26.99
N GLN A 147 -3.88 -2.79 -27.99
CA GLN A 147 -4.37 -4.13 -28.31
C GLN A 147 -4.16 -5.11 -27.16
N TYR A 148 -3.16 -4.88 -26.30
CA TYR A 148 -2.85 -5.68 -25.13
C TYR A 148 -3.40 -5.07 -23.83
N ALA A 149 -3.30 -3.74 -23.71
CA ALA A 149 -3.74 -3.01 -22.52
C ALA A 149 -5.25 -3.05 -22.34
N LEU A 150 -6.03 -2.84 -23.41
CA LEU A 150 -7.49 -2.72 -23.35
C LEU A 150 -8.19 -4.04 -22.92
N PRO A 151 -7.87 -5.20 -23.49
CA PRO A 151 -8.43 -6.46 -23.01
C PRO A 151 -8.06 -6.75 -21.55
N TYR A 152 -6.80 -6.50 -21.15
CA TYR A 152 -6.35 -6.65 -19.76
C TYR A 152 -7.19 -5.77 -18.82
N MET A 153 -7.30 -4.50 -19.16
CA MET A 153 -7.99 -3.51 -18.33
C MET A 153 -9.50 -3.82 -18.19
N ARG A 154 -10.17 -4.21 -19.29
CA ARG A 154 -11.59 -4.58 -19.25
C ARG A 154 -11.85 -5.80 -18.37
N ILE A 155 -10.99 -6.83 -18.45
CA ILE A 155 -11.08 -8.01 -17.58
C ILE A 155 -10.84 -7.61 -16.13
N TYR A 156 -9.83 -6.78 -15.87
CA TYR A 156 -9.52 -6.28 -14.53
C TYR A 156 -10.69 -5.50 -13.91
N PHE A 157 -11.38 -4.64 -14.69
CA PHE A 157 -12.56 -3.93 -14.22
C PHE A 157 -13.69 -4.86 -13.78
N LEU A 158 -13.92 -5.96 -14.49
CA LEU A 158 -14.91 -6.97 -14.06
C LEU A 158 -14.55 -7.61 -12.71
N GLY A 159 -13.25 -7.69 -12.38
CA GLY A 159 -12.73 -8.17 -11.11
C GLY A 159 -12.68 -7.12 -9.99
N THR A 160 -12.90 -5.84 -10.28
CA THR A 160 -12.69 -4.73 -9.33
C THR A 160 -13.48 -4.89 -8.02
N VAL A 161 -14.74 -5.37 -8.09
CA VAL A 161 -15.55 -5.60 -6.89
C VAL A 161 -14.85 -6.59 -5.95
N PHE A 162 -14.33 -7.67 -6.47
CA PHE A 162 -13.65 -8.71 -5.68
C PHE A 162 -12.31 -8.22 -5.13
N SER A 163 -11.53 -7.51 -5.96
CA SER A 163 -10.29 -6.88 -5.54
C SER A 163 -10.51 -5.92 -4.38
N MET A 164 -11.50 -5.03 -4.50
CA MET A 164 -11.82 -4.06 -3.45
C MET A 164 -12.30 -4.74 -2.18
N ILE A 165 -13.11 -5.79 -2.26
CA ILE A 165 -13.55 -6.57 -1.08
C ILE A 165 -12.34 -7.23 -0.41
N ALA A 166 -11.50 -7.93 -1.16
CA ALA A 166 -10.35 -8.65 -0.62
C ALA A 166 -9.37 -7.71 0.12
N LEU A 167 -9.03 -6.57 -0.49
CA LEU A 167 -8.07 -5.62 0.07
C LEU A 167 -8.70 -4.67 1.09
N GLY A 168 -9.92 -4.18 0.81
CA GLY A 168 -10.58 -3.16 1.63
C GLY A 168 -11.15 -3.69 2.94
N MET A 169 -11.53 -4.98 2.99
CA MET A 169 -12.03 -5.60 4.23
C MET A 169 -10.93 -6.26 5.07
N ASN A 170 -9.74 -6.47 4.52
CA ASN A 170 -8.60 -7.02 5.24
C ASN A 170 -8.22 -6.21 6.50
N PRO A 171 -8.16 -4.85 6.48
CA PRO A 171 -7.91 -4.05 7.67
C PRO A 171 -8.91 -4.29 8.81
N PHE A 172 -10.18 -4.66 8.52
CA PHE A 172 -11.17 -4.99 9.54
C PHE A 172 -10.95 -6.37 10.17
N ILE A 173 -10.37 -7.32 9.44
CA ILE A 173 -9.91 -8.61 10.00
C ILE A 173 -8.79 -8.34 11.00
N ASN A 174 -7.83 -7.50 10.62
CA ASN A 174 -6.70 -7.10 11.47
C ASN A 174 -7.16 -6.29 12.69
N ALA A 175 -8.15 -5.41 12.50
CA ALA A 175 -8.79 -4.63 13.57
C ALA A 175 -9.45 -5.50 14.65
N GLN A 176 -9.83 -6.73 14.30
CA GLN A 176 -10.37 -7.72 15.23
C GLN A 176 -9.30 -8.62 15.89
N GLY A 177 -8.01 -8.38 15.60
CA GLY A 177 -6.89 -9.15 16.16
C GLY A 177 -6.52 -10.39 15.35
N PHE A 178 -7.05 -10.58 14.14
CA PHE A 178 -6.78 -11.76 13.31
C PHE A 178 -5.74 -11.48 12.21
N ALA A 179 -4.60 -10.89 12.56
CA ALA A 179 -3.55 -10.51 11.59
C ALA A 179 -3.06 -11.69 10.73
N SER A 180 -2.94 -12.89 11.31
CA SER A 180 -2.58 -14.09 10.55
C SER A 180 -3.65 -14.48 9.52
N THR A 181 -4.93 -14.25 9.82
CA THR A 181 -6.02 -14.48 8.85
C THR A 181 -5.97 -13.43 7.73
N GLY A 182 -5.69 -12.16 8.07
CA GLY A 182 -5.46 -11.11 7.08
C GLY A 182 -4.30 -11.44 6.13
N MET A 183 -3.18 -11.96 6.65
CA MET A 183 -2.08 -12.48 5.84
C MET A 183 -2.53 -13.61 4.91
N MET A 184 -3.33 -14.57 5.42
CA MET A 184 -3.82 -15.70 4.62
C MET A 184 -4.66 -15.27 3.43
N THR A 185 -5.41 -14.19 3.53
CA THR A 185 -6.17 -13.63 2.40
C THR A 185 -5.23 -13.30 1.23
N ILE A 186 -4.13 -12.62 1.52
CA ILE A 186 -3.14 -12.21 0.52
C ILE A 186 -2.35 -13.41 0.01
N PHE A 187 -1.97 -14.33 0.91
CA PHE A 187 -1.26 -15.56 0.56
C PHE A 187 -2.04 -16.43 -0.42
N ILE A 188 -3.33 -16.68 -0.12
CA ILE A 188 -4.21 -17.48 -1.00
C ILE A 188 -4.30 -16.84 -2.38
N GLY A 189 -4.52 -15.52 -2.45
CA GLY A 189 -4.57 -14.80 -3.71
C GLY A 189 -3.25 -14.90 -4.50
N ALA A 190 -2.13 -14.61 -3.85
CA ALA A 190 -0.82 -14.64 -4.48
C ALA A 190 -0.45 -16.05 -5.01
N VAL A 191 -0.65 -17.09 -4.21
CA VAL A 191 -0.36 -18.47 -4.64
C VAL A 191 -1.27 -18.89 -5.78
N THR A 192 -2.57 -18.56 -5.71
CA THR A 192 -3.52 -18.86 -6.78
C THR A 192 -3.11 -18.17 -8.08
N ASN A 193 -2.73 -16.89 -8.03
CA ASN A 193 -2.30 -16.14 -9.20
C ASN A 193 -1.03 -16.77 -9.81
N ILE A 194 0.02 -17.01 -9.02
CA ILE A 194 1.29 -17.61 -9.48
C ILE A 194 1.06 -18.97 -10.17
N ILE A 195 0.09 -19.76 -9.70
CA ILE A 195 -0.24 -21.07 -10.31
C ILE A 195 -1.08 -20.89 -11.57
N LEU A 196 -2.05 -19.97 -11.57
CA LEU A 196 -2.96 -19.80 -12.70
C LEU A 196 -2.36 -19.02 -13.86
N ASP A 197 -1.41 -18.11 -13.62
CA ASP A 197 -0.74 -17.35 -14.67
C ASP A 197 -0.16 -18.23 -15.76
N PRO A 198 0.76 -19.19 -15.48
CA PRO A 198 1.32 -20.03 -16.54
C PRO A 198 0.27 -20.92 -17.22
N VAL A 199 -0.77 -21.35 -16.49
CA VAL A 199 -1.85 -22.15 -17.06
C VAL A 199 -2.67 -21.36 -18.07
N PHE A 200 -3.04 -20.11 -17.75
CA PHE A 200 -3.87 -19.32 -18.65
C PHE A 200 -3.04 -18.62 -19.73
N ILE A 201 -1.86 -18.14 -19.40
CA ILE A 201 -0.99 -17.45 -20.36
C ILE A 201 -0.48 -18.42 -21.43
N PHE A 202 0.15 -19.53 -21.01
CA PHE A 202 0.84 -20.47 -21.88
C PHE A 202 0.02 -21.71 -22.16
N GLY A 203 -0.58 -22.34 -21.12
CA GLY A 203 -1.34 -23.59 -21.28
C GLY A 203 -2.60 -23.45 -22.13
N LEU A 204 -3.36 -22.37 -21.95
CA LEU A 204 -4.54 -22.06 -22.75
C LEU A 204 -4.28 -21.06 -23.89
N ASN A 205 -3.04 -20.62 -24.08
CA ASN A 205 -2.60 -19.66 -25.10
C ASN A 205 -3.43 -18.34 -25.09
N LEU A 206 -3.90 -17.90 -23.91
CA LEU A 206 -4.69 -16.67 -23.78
C LEU A 206 -3.81 -15.43 -23.71
N GLY A 207 -2.48 -15.56 -23.59
CA GLY A 207 -1.54 -14.46 -23.51
C GLY A 207 -1.89 -13.46 -22.40
N VAL A 208 -1.89 -12.15 -22.71
CA VAL A 208 -2.19 -11.07 -21.76
C VAL A 208 -3.59 -11.19 -21.13
N LYS A 209 -4.60 -11.68 -21.89
CA LYS A 209 -5.93 -11.94 -21.35
C LYS A 209 -5.88 -13.02 -20.27
N GLY A 210 -5.00 -14.02 -20.45
CA GLY A 210 -4.80 -15.07 -19.46
C GLY A 210 -4.28 -14.53 -18.12
N ALA A 211 -3.29 -13.63 -18.14
CA ALA A 211 -2.80 -12.95 -16.94
C ALA A 211 -3.92 -12.16 -16.22
N ALA A 212 -4.73 -11.41 -16.97
CA ALA A 212 -5.86 -10.67 -16.39
C ALA A 212 -6.90 -11.61 -15.74
N ILE A 213 -7.22 -12.73 -16.40
CA ILE A 213 -8.17 -13.72 -15.87
C ILE A 213 -7.60 -14.38 -14.61
N ALA A 214 -6.33 -14.77 -14.59
CA ALA A 214 -5.68 -15.35 -13.41
C ALA A 214 -5.72 -14.38 -12.23
N THR A 215 -5.42 -13.11 -12.47
CA THR A 215 -5.51 -12.04 -11.46
C THR A 215 -6.94 -11.92 -10.91
N VAL A 216 -7.95 -11.85 -11.76
CA VAL A 216 -9.35 -11.74 -11.32
C VAL A 216 -9.82 -12.98 -10.55
N VAL A 217 -9.48 -14.18 -11.02
CA VAL A 217 -9.83 -15.43 -10.31
C VAL A 217 -9.16 -15.48 -8.93
N SER A 218 -7.91 -15.09 -8.81
CA SER A 218 -7.21 -15.03 -7.53
C SER A 218 -7.84 -14.02 -6.57
N GLN A 219 -8.30 -12.87 -7.08
CA GLN A 219 -9.04 -11.87 -6.31
C GLN A 219 -10.41 -12.36 -5.86
N ILE A 220 -11.14 -13.11 -6.71
CA ILE A 220 -12.40 -13.74 -6.34
C ILE A 220 -12.19 -14.72 -5.18
N ILE A 221 -11.19 -15.58 -5.26
CA ILE A 221 -10.88 -16.56 -4.20
C ILE A 221 -10.52 -15.84 -2.90
N SER A 222 -9.70 -14.79 -2.96
CA SER A 222 -9.37 -13.95 -1.80
C SER A 222 -10.61 -13.28 -1.19
N ALA A 223 -11.47 -12.71 -2.03
CA ALA A 223 -12.71 -12.06 -1.59
C ALA A 223 -13.67 -13.05 -0.92
N VAL A 224 -13.84 -14.24 -1.52
CA VAL A 224 -14.66 -15.32 -0.94
C VAL A 224 -14.10 -15.73 0.43
N PHE A 225 -12.79 -15.89 0.57
CA PHE A 225 -12.16 -16.19 1.86
C PHE A 225 -12.45 -15.11 2.91
N VAL A 226 -12.33 -13.83 2.56
CA VAL A 226 -12.64 -12.69 3.43
C VAL A 226 -14.11 -12.71 3.86
N LEU A 227 -15.02 -12.91 2.91
CA LEU A 227 -16.46 -12.94 3.19
C LEU A 227 -16.83 -14.14 4.08
N LEU A 228 -16.31 -15.33 3.80
CA LEU A 228 -16.53 -16.52 4.61
C LEU A 228 -15.99 -16.31 6.05
N PHE A 229 -14.86 -15.65 6.21
CA PHE A 229 -14.35 -15.32 7.53
C PHE A 229 -15.27 -14.35 8.25
N LEU A 230 -15.60 -13.20 7.64
CA LEU A 230 -16.38 -12.13 8.27
C LEU A 230 -17.87 -12.49 8.50
N THR A 231 -18.39 -13.47 7.80
CA THR A 231 -19.74 -14.04 8.05
C THR A 231 -19.71 -15.24 8.98
N GLY A 232 -18.53 -15.78 9.28
CA GLY A 232 -18.34 -16.99 10.05
C GLY A 232 -18.61 -16.84 11.56
N LYS A 233 -18.21 -17.86 12.32
CA LYS A 233 -18.42 -17.90 13.79
C LYS A 233 -17.25 -17.30 14.59
N LYS A 234 -16.05 -17.17 13.99
CA LYS A 234 -14.83 -16.74 14.70
C LYS A 234 -14.77 -15.23 14.97
N PRO A 235 -15.09 -14.32 14.02
CA PRO A 235 -15.00 -12.90 14.27
C PRO A 235 -16.09 -12.42 15.23
N GLU A 236 -15.71 -11.47 16.09
CA GLU A 236 -16.64 -10.80 17.00
C GLU A 236 -17.61 -9.88 16.24
N LEU A 237 -17.09 -9.15 15.25
CA LEU A 237 -17.88 -8.32 14.35
C LEU A 237 -18.13 -9.08 13.06
N LYS A 238 -19.41 -9.18 12.68
CA LYS A 238 -19.85 -9.92 11.50
C LYS A 238 -20.44 -9.00 10.45
N LEU A 239 -20.29 -9.38 9.19
CA LEU A 239 -21.03 -8.75 8.11
C LEU A 239 -22.51 -9.11 8.23
N GLN A 240 -23.33 -8.07 8.17
CA GLN A 240 -24.80 -8.15 8.24
C GLN A 240 -25.40 -7.98 6.85
N ARG A 241 -26.64 -8.40 6.67
CA ARG A 241 -27.37 -8.14 5.43
C ARG A 241 -27.71 -6.67 5.33
N LEU A 242 -27.79 -6.14 4.12
CA LEU A 242 -28.03 -4.71 3.86
C LEU A 242 -29.27 -4.16 4.62
N LYS A 243 -30.34 -4.96 4.70
CA LYS A 243 -31.57 -4.60 5.40
C LYS A 243 -31.42 -4.45 6.92
N ASP A 244 -30.38 -5.07 7.50
CA ASP A 244 -30.15 -5.10 8.94
C ASP A 244 -29.10 -4.03 9.36
N VAL A 245 -28.56 -3.27 8.39
CA VAL A 245 -27.56 -2.23 8.62
C VAL A 245 -28.21 -0.87 8.73
N GLU A 246 -28.05 -0.20 9.87
CA GLU A 246 -28.45 1.18 10.07
C GLU A 246 -27.38 2.11 9.48
N PHE A 247 -27.70 2.80 8.38
CA PHE A 247 -26.81 3.80 7.78
C PHE A 247 -26.94 5.14 8.50
N ARG A 248 -25.88 5.59 9.14
CA ARG A 248 -25.78 6.90 9.76
C ARG A 248 -24.81 7.79 8.98
N PHE A 249 -25.29 8.93 8.53
CA PHE A 249 -24.49 9.85 7.71
C PHE A 249 -23.26 10.41 8.41
N ASP A 250 -23.30 10.57 9.75
CA ASP A 250 -22.17 10.97 10.57
C ASP A 250 -21.06 9.92 10.55
N GLU A 251 -21.41 8.62 10.67
CA GLU A 251 -20.44 7.51 10.59
C GLU A 251 -19.87 7.37 9.18
N VAL A 252 -20.69 7.56 8.13
CA VAL A 252 -20.24 7.63 6.74
C VAL A 252 -19.22 8.76 6.55
N GLY A 253 -19.56 9.97 7.04
CA GLY A 253 -18.68 11.14 7.00
C GLY A 253 -17.37 10.91 7.75
N ASP A 254 -17.41 10.19 8.86
CA ASP A 254 -16.22 9.84 9.65
C ASP A 254 -15.28 8.93 8.87
N VAL A 255 -15.80 7.86 8.24
CA VAL A 255 -15.03 6.92 7.43
C VAL A 255 -14.39 7.64 6.24
N LEU A 256 -15.18 8.41 5.47
CA LEU A 256 -14.68 9.16 4.32
C LEU A 256 -13.62 10.19 4.71
N SER A 257 -13.87 10.92 5.79
CA SER A 257 -12.95 11.97 6.25
C SER A 257 -11.61 11.41 6.74
N LEU A 258 -11.59 10.26 7.44
CA LEU A 258 -10.35 9.65 7.86
C LEU A 258 -9.65 8.96 6.68
N GLY A 259 -10.41 8.26 5.83
CA GLY A 259 -9.89 7.55 4.67
C GLY A 259 -9.36 8.48 3.58
N SER A 260 -9.87 9.70 3.48
CA SER A 260 -9.38 10.69 2.51
C SER A 260 -7.87 10.97 2.66
N SER A 261 -7.30 10.81 3.86
CA SER A 261 -5.85 10.95 4.06
C SER A 261 -5.06 9.87 3.30
N SER A 262 -5.54 8.63 3.29
CA SER A 262 -4.91 7.52 2.55
C SER A 262 -5.17 7.62 1.05
N PHE A 263 -6.38 8.04 0.65
CA PHE A 263 -6.74 8.32 -0.74
C PHE A 263 -5.82 9.40 -1.34
N VAL A 264 -5.73 10.55 -0.67
CA VAL A 264 -4.87 11.68 -1.09
C VAL A 264 -3.41 11.24 -1.17
N MET A 265 -2.91 10.49 -0.19
CA MET A 265 -1.54 10.00 -0.19
C MET A 265 -1.24 9.12 -1.42
N GLN A 266 -2.17 8.25 -1.81
CA GLN A 266 -2.01 7.39 -2.98
C GLN A 266 -2.02 8.19 -4.28
N CYS A 267 -2.97 9.13 -4.44
CA CYS A 267 -3.05 10.00 -5.61
C CYS A 267 -1.81 10.90 -5.75
N THR A 268 -1.31 11.44 -4.64
CA THR A 268 -0.14 12.34 -4.66
C THR A 268 1.16 11.60 -4.96
N ASN A 269 1.28 10.31 -4.65
CA ASN A 269 2.44 9.51 -5.08
C ASN A 269 2.52 9.43 -6.61
N SER A 270 1.40 9.19 -7.29
CA SER A 270 1.35 9.17 -8.76
C SER A 270 1.70 10.56 -9.36
N LEU A 271 1.22 11.63 -8.75
CA LEU A 271 1.54 13.01 -9.18
C LEU A 271 3.05 13.29 -9.08
N VAL A 272 3.68 12.91 -7.97
CA VAL A 272 5.14 13.06 -7.79
C VAL A 272 5.90 12.28 -8.85
N GLN A 273 5.48 11.05 -9.15
CA GLN A 273 6.17 10.23 -10.15
C GLN A 273 6.08 10.86 -11.56
N ILE A 274 4.93 11.40 -11.93
CA ILE A 274 4.75 12.11 -13.19
C ILE A 274 5.67 13.35 -13.24
N ALA A 275 5.69 14.16 -12.18
CA ALA A 275 6.55 15.34 -12.09
C ALA A 275 8.05 14.98 -12.21
N CYS A 276 8.50 13.95 -11.47
CA CYS A 276 9.89 13.49 -11.54
C CYS A 276 10.26 13.01 -12.94
N ASN A 277 9.44 12.17 -13.57
CA ASN A 277 9.70 11.65 -14.90
C ASN A 277 9.74 12.78 -15.96
N SER A 278 8.81 13.72 -15.88
CA SER A 278 8.77 14.89 -16.79
C SER A 278 10.03 15.73 -16.69
N MET A 279 10.48 16.04 -15.48
CA MET A 279 11.68 16.86 -15.26
C MET A 279 12.97 16.11 -15.62
N LEU A 280 13.05 14.81 -15.34
CA LEU A 280 14.21 14.00 -15.73
C LEU A 280 14.32 13.81 -17.24
N SER A 281 13.19 13.72 -17.94
CA SER A 281 13.16 13.71 -19.42
C SER A 281 13.59 15.05 -20.01
N GLN A 282 13.18 16.16 -19.39
CA GLN A 282 13.49 17.51 -19.86
C GLN A 282 14.97 17.93 -19.62
N PHE A 283 15.51 17.65 -18.42
CA PHE A 283 16.86 18.09 -18.01
C PHE A 283 17.95 17.03 -18.22
N GLY A 284 17.57 15.81 -18.52
CA GLY A 284 18.47 14.68 -18.70
C GLY A 284 18.19 13.93 -19.99
N SER A 285 17.93 12.64 -19.85
CA SER A 285 17.63 11.73 -20.96
C SER A 285 16.79 10.56 -20.45
N ASP A 286 16.34 9.70 -21.33
CA ASP A 286 15.63 8.45 -20.97
C ASP A 286 16.42 7.57 -19.99
N LEU A 287 17.76 7.73 -19.97
CA LEU A 287 18.62 7.02 -19.01
C LEU A 287 18.37 7.49 -17.57
N TYR A 288 18.11 8.78 -17.33
CA TYR A 288 17.76 9.31 -16.00
C TYR A 288 16.35 8.89 -15.58
N VAL A 289 15.41 8.78 -16.50
CA VAL A 289 14.07 8.23 -16.22
C VAL A 289 14.17 6.76 -15.84
N SER A 290 15.01 5.99 -16.54
CA SER A 290 15.31 4.60 -16.20
C SER A 290 15.98 4.47 -14.83
N CYS A 291 16.92 5.37 -14.51
CA CYS A 291 17.55 5.47 -13.20
C CYS A 291 16.51 5.70 -12.08
N MET A 292 15.56 6.63 -12.28
CA MET A 292 14.48 6.89 -11.31
C MET A 292 13.56 5.68 -11.13
N THR A 293 13.33 4.92 -12.19
CA THR A 293 12.55 3.66 -12.12
C THR A 293 13.22 2.63 -11.23
N VAL A 294 14.55 2.46 -11.36
CA VAL A 294 15.34 1.58 -10.49
C VAL A 294 15.28 2.07 -9.03
N ILE A 295 15.52 3.37 -8.79
CA ILE A 295 15.47 3.96 -7.44
C ILE A 295 14.10 3.77 -6.80
N ASN A 296 12.99 3.97 -7.55
CA ASN A 296 11.65 3.74 -7.05
C ASN A 296 11.39 2.27 -6.71
N SER A 297 11.94 1.34 -7.47
CA SER A 297 11.83 -0.09 -7.20
C SER A 297 12.58 -0.47 -5.91
N VAL A 298 13.78 0.05 -5.73
CA VAL A 298 14.55 -0.11 -4.47
C VAL A 298 13.78 0.48 -3.29
N ARG A 299 13.21 1.68 -3.47
CA ARG A 299 12.39 2.35 -2.44
C ARG A 299 11.19 1.48 -2.03
N GLN A 300 10.45 0.93 -2.98
CA GLN A 300 9.30 0.07 -2.68
C GLN A 300 9.70 -1.13 -1.81
N ILE A 301 10.82 -1.78 -2.11
CA ILE A 301 11.31 -2.91 -1.31
C ILE A 301 11.64 -2.46 0.12
N LEU A 302 12.34 -1.32 0.26
CA LEU A 302 12.79 -0.82 1.56
C LEU A 302 11.67 -0.20 2.41
N GLU A 303 10.58 0.26 1.79
CA GLU A 303 9.42 0.79 2.52
C GLU A 303 8.54 -0.32 3.15
N VAL A 304 8.54 -1.52 2.59
CA VAL A 304 7.67 -2.63 3.04
C VAL A 304 7.74 -2.89 4.54
N PRO A 305 8.91 -3.03 5.19
CA PRO A 305 8.95 -3.29 6.63
C PRO A 305 8.42 -2.12 7.49
N VAL A 306 8.67 -0.87 7.09
CA VAL A 306 8.16 0.31 7.82
C VAL A 306 6.64 0.38 7.73
N LEU A 307 6.07 0.11 6.55
CA LEU A 307 4.63 0.03 6.34
C LEU A 307 4.02 -1.10 7.17
N ALA A 308 4.65 -2.27 7.19
CA ALA A 308 4.17 -3.41 7.97
C ALA A 308 4.16 -3.14 9.48
N ILE A 309 5.18 -2.45 10.00
CA ILE A 309 5.22 -1.99 11.40
C ILE A 309 4.05 -1.03 11.68
N GLY A 310 3.82 -0.07 10.80
CA GLY A 310 2.74 0.92 10.91
C GLY A 310 1.36 0.26 10.88
N ASP A 311 1.09 -0.51 9.85
CA ASP A 311 -0.21 -1.16 9.62
C ASP A 311 -0.52 -2.19 10.71
N GLY A 312 0.49 -2.99 11.12
CA GLY A 312 0.35 -3.95 12.20
C GLY A 312 0.12 -3.31 13.58
N SER A 313 0.63 -2.11 13.78
CA SER A 313 0.47 -1.37 15.05
C SER A 313 -0.80 -0.55 15.12
N SER A 314 -1.39 -0.19 13.97
CA SER A 314 -2.57 0.66 13.88
C SER A 314 -3.77 0.14 14.71
N PRO A 315 -4.17 -1.14 14.62
CA PRO A 315 -5.25 -1.68 15.43
C PRO A 315 -4.98 -1.58 16.94
N ILE A 316 -3.73 -1.78 17.34
CA ILE A 316 -3.31 -1.76 18.76
C ILE A 316 -3.37 -0.33 19.31
N LEU A 317 -2.89 0.66 18.54
CA LEU A 317 -2.99 2.08 18.87
C LEU A 317 -4.45 2.51 19.01
N SER A 318 -5.27 2.18 18.01
CA SER A 318 -6.68 2.56 17.95
C SER A 318 -7.49 1.94 19.10
N TYR A 319 -7.29 0.64 19.37
CA TYR A 319 -7.96 -0.06 20.45
C TYR A 319 -7.61 0.52 21.82
N ASN A 320 -6.30 0.67 22.12
CA ASN A 320 -5.85 1.21 23.41
C ASN A 320 -6.29 2.66 23.60
N TYR A 321 -6.34 3.45 22.51
CA TYR A 321 -6.87 4.80 22.56
C TYR A 321 -8.37 4.80 22.91
N GLY A 322 -9.16 3.95 22.27
CA GLY A 322 -10.59 3.76 22.59
C GLY A 322 -10.82 3.31 24.02
N ALA A 323 -9.98 2.39 24.54
CA ALA A 323 -10.01 1.90 25.91
C ALA A 323 -9.48 2.91 26.95
N LYS A 324 -9.07 4.12 26.54
CA LYS A 324 -8.41 5.14 27.38
C LYS A 324 -7.13 4.64 28.06
N ASN A 325 -6.49 3.59 27.52
CA ASN A 325 -5.19 3.10 27.99
C ASN A 325 -4.06 3.93 27.37
N TYR A 326 -3.94 5.18 27.80
CA TYR A 326 -2.96 6.12 27.24
C TYR A 326 -1.51 5.69 27.48
N LYS A 327 -1.23 5.01 28.59
CA LYS A 327 0.10 4.40 28.84
C LYS A 327 0.45 3.38 27.76
N GLY A 328 -0.51 2.54 27.36
CA GLY A 328 -0.37 1.59 26.25
C GLY A 328 -0.13 2.29 24.92
N VAL A 329 -0.88 3.35 24.63
CA VAL A 329 -0.70 4.18 23.42
C VAL A 329 0.70 4.80 23.38
N LYS A 330 1.16 5.45 24.47
CA LYS A 330 2.52 6.04 24.56
C LYS A 330 3.61 4.96 24.36
N LYS A 331 3.43 3.77 24.95
CA LYS A 331 4.36 2.65 24.78
C LYS A 331 4.39 2.16 23.33
N ALA A 332 3.23 2.03 22.68
CA ALA A 332 3.14 1.65 21.26
C ALA A 332 3.85 2.67 20.37
N ILE A 333 3.61 3.99 20.56
CA ILE A 333 4.27 5.06 19.80
C ILE A 333 5.81 4.94 19.92
N ARG A 334 6.34 4.72 21.14
CA ARG A 334 7.79 4.56 21.34
C ARG A 334 8.33 3.35 20.57
N ILE A 335 7.63 2.19 20.67
CA ILE A 335 8.06 0.96 19.99
C ILE A 335 8.08 1.15 18.47
N ILE A 336 7.01 1.71 17.89
CA ILE A 336 6.91 1.97 16.45
C ILE A 336 8.02 2.91 15.98
N THR A 337 8.25 3.99 16.74
CA THR A 337 9.29 4.98 16.42
C THR A 337 10.68 4.34 16.48
N CYS A 338 11.01 3.65 17.58
CA CYS A 338 12.32 3.00 17.74
C CYS A 338 12.54 1.91 16.67
N ALA A 339 11.54 1.06 16.42
CA ALA A 339 11.65 0.01 15.40
C ALA A 339 11.77 0.61 13.98
N GLY A 340 10.97 1.61 13.66
CA GLY A 340 11.02 2.30 12.37
C GLY A 340 12.35 3.00 12.13
N VAL A 341 12.85 3.77 13.11
CA VAL A 341 14.14 4.47 13.01
C VAL A 341 15.30 3.48 12.92
N LEU A 342 15.32 2.44 13.77
CA LEU A 342 16.37 1.42 13.72
C LEU A 342 16.41 0.73 12.36
N TYR A 343 15.24 0.32 11.85
CA TYR A 343 15.16 -0.32 10.53
C TYR A 343 15.62 0.61 9.41
N THR A 344 15.10 1.85 9.35
CA THR A 344 15.45 2.79 8.28
C THR A 344 16.91 3.21 8.35
N LEU A 345 17.51 3.27 9.53
CA LEU A 345 18.95 3.51 9.71
C LEU A 345 19.78 2.35 9.13
N VAL A 346 19.42 1.11 9.44
CA VAL A 346 20.10 -0.08 8.91
C VAL A 346 19.92 -0.16 7.39
N ALA A 347 18.72 0.06 6.89
CA ALA A 347 18.42 0.06 5.46
C ALA A 347 19.17 1.17 4.72
N TRP A 348 19.21 2.37 5.29
CA TRP A 348 20.00 3.50 4.76
C TRP A 348 21.48 3.17 4.69
N LEU A 349 22.05 2.62 5.78
CA LEU A 349 23.45 2.23 5.82
C LEU A 349 23.77 1.15 4.75
N PHE A 350 22.88 0.20 4.57
CA PHE A 350 23.04 -0.86 3.58
C PHE A 350 22.99 -0.32 2.15
N VAL A 351 22.07 0.58 1.83
CA VAL A 351 22.01 1.26 0.51
C VAL A 351 23.25 2.11 0.29
N PHE A 352 23.74 2.81 1.32
CA PHE A 352 24.89 3.67 1.21
C PHE A 352 26.20 2.90 0.99
N LEU A 353 26.37 1.76 1.67
CA LEU A 353 27.58 0.93 1.57
C LEU A 353 27.58 0.02 0.32
N PHE A 354 26.39 -0.42 -0.13
CA PHE A 354 26.26 -1.39 -1.21
C PHE A 354 25.32 -0.92 -2.33
N PRO A 355 25.48 0.29 -2.90
CA PRO A 355 24.58 0.80 -3.94
C PRO A 355 24.56 -0.08 -5.19
N ASN A 356 25.73 -0.62 -5.56
CA ASN A 356 25.87 -1.53 -6.72
C ASN A 356 24.96 -2.76 -6.60
N PHE A 357 24.88 -3.36 -5.40
CA PHE A 357 24.03 -4.52 -5.15
C PHE A 357 22.57 -4.24 -5.55
N PHE A 358 22.03 -3.10 -5.13
CA PHE A 358 20.66 -2.73 -5.41
C PHE A 358 20.40 -2.42 -6.89
N ILE A 359 21.37 -1.81 -7.57
CA ILE A 359 21.22 -1.43 -8.98
C ILE A 359 21.33 -2.68 -9.86
N HIS A 360 22.31 -3.57 -9.59
CA HIS A 360 22.51 -4.82 -10.33
C HIS A 360 21.32 -5.79 -10.24
N ILE A 361 20.45 -5.70 -9.20
CA ILE A 361 19.21 -6.47 -9.16
C ILE A 361 18.31 -6.17 -10.37
N PHE A 362 18.38 -4.93 -10.91
CA PHE A 362 17.50 -4.44 -11.94
C PHE A 362 18.18 -4.27 -13.30
N ASN A 363 19.45 -3.86 -13.33
CA ASN A 363 20.16 -3.59 -14.58
C ASN A 363 21.69 -3.62 -14.40
N ASP A 364 22.38 -4.20 -15.38
CA ASP A 364 23.85 -4.34 -15.41
C ASP A 364 24.53 -3.32 -16.37
N ASP A 365 23.77 -2.39 -16.97
CA ASP A 365 24.32 -1.39 -17.88
C ASP A 365 25.29 -0.45 -17.15
N SER A 366 26.54 -0.41 -17.59
CA SER A 366 27.61 0.39 -17.00
C SER A 366 27.33 1.90 -17.04
N LYS A 367 26.62 2.41 -18.06
CA LYS A 367 26.23 3.81 -18.16
C LYS A 367 25.16 4.16 -17.13
N LEU A 368 24.19 3.27 -16.95
CA LEU A 368 23.18 3.42 -15.91
C LEU A 368 23.80 3.42 -14.51
N LEU A 369 24.75 2.51 -14.25
CA LEU A 369 25.45 2.44 -12.96
C LEU A 369 26.13 3.74 -12.58
N GLN A 370 26.87 4.36 -13.52
CA GLN A 370 27.58 5.63 -13.28
C GLN A 370 26.62 6.76 -12.83
N ILE A 371 25.41 6.80 -13.36
CA ILE A 371 24.40 7.80 -13.00
C ILE A 371 23.63 7.40 -11.74
N ALA A 372 23.31 6.10 -11.61
CA ALA A 372 22.44 5.61 -10.55
C ALA A 372 23.13 5.61 -9.17
N ILE A 373 24.45 5.39 -9.07
CA ILE A 373 25.15 5.41 -7.79
C ILE A 373 25.05 6.77 -7.08
N PRO A 374 25.41 7.90 -7.69
CA PRO A 374 25.25 9.21 -7.05
C PRO A 374 23.78 9.58 -6.83
N ALA A 375 22.89 9.18 -7.76
CA ALA A 375 21.46 9.46 -7.64
C ALA A 375 20.83 8.69 -6.46
N ILE A 376 21.15 7.40 -6.26
CA ILE A 376 20.65 6.60 -5.14
C ILE A 376 21.15 7.13 -3.78
N HIS A 377 22.43 7.51 -3.70
CA HIS A 377 22.98 8.12 -2.48
C HIS A 377 22.25 9.45 -2.15
N MET A 378 22.02 10.29 -3.15
CA MET A 378 21.28 11.54 -2.97
C MET A 378 19.85 11.28 -2.55
N TYR A 379 19.13 10.41 -3.25
CA TYR A 379 17.70 10.13 -3.02
C TYR A 379 17.46 9.54 -1.62
N PHE A 380 18.33 8.64 -1.14
CA PHE A 380 18.20 7.99 0.17
C PHE A 380 18.88 8.74 1.30
N PHE A 381 19.53 9.88 1.06
CA PHE A 381 20.32 10.63 2.07
C PHE A 381 19.54 10.86 3.38
N ALA A 382 18.28 11.23 3.32
CA ALA A 382 17.43 11.46 4.50
C ALA A 382 16.39 10.36 4.72
N PHE A 383 16.66 9.12 4.30
CA PHE A 383 15.70 8.00 4.41
C PHE A 383 15.29 7.70 5.84
N VAL A 384 16.15 7.91 6.81
CA VAL A 384 15.87 7.73 8.25
C VAL A 384 14.69 8.61 8.70
N PHE A 385 14.57 9.83 8.18
CA PHE A 385 13.48 10.75 8.52
C PHE A 385 12.11 10.30 7.99
N GLN A 386 12.10 9.39 7.03
CA GLN A 386 10.86 8.77 6.55
C GLN A 386 10.18 7.94 7.64
N ALA A 387 10.94 7.33 8.57
CA ALA A 387 10.37 6.64 9.73
C ALA A 387 9.54 7.58 10.61
N PHE A 388 9.99 8.82 10.80
CA PHE A 388 9.25 9.84 11.56
C PHE A 388 7.93 10.20 10.88
N GLN A 389 7.94 10.33 9.55
CA GLN A 389 6.75 10.58 8.77
C GLN A 389 5.74 9.43 8.91
N TYR A 390 6.18 8.18 8.72
CA TYR A 390 5.30 7.02 8.82
C TYR A 390 4.75 6.83 10.23
N CYS A 391 5.58 7.00 11.26
CA CYS A 391 5.14 6.93 12.65
C CYS A 391 4.08 8.00 12.94
N GLY A 392 4.33 9.27 12.61
CA GLY A 392 3.38 10.37 12.80
C GLY A 392 2.06 10.13 12.08
N GLN A 393 2.11 9.72 10.81
CA GLN A 393 0.91 9.41 10.01
C GLN A 393 0.12 8.23 10.56
N THR A 394 0.78 7.15 10.96
CA THR A 394 0.12 6.00 11.58
C THR A 394 -0.59 6.42 12.86
N VAL A 395 0.05 7.20 13.71
CA VAL A 395 -0.54 7.69 14.96
C VAL A 395 -1.75 8.59 14.66
N PHE A 396 -1.63 9.56 13.73
CA PHE A 396 -2.75 10.44 13.39
C PHE A 396 -3.96 9.67 12.85
N LYS A 397 -3.75 8.70 11.96
CA LYS A 397 -4.83 7.85 11.43
C LYS A 397 -5.45 6.99 12.55
N SER A 398 -4.62 6.30 13.32
CA SER A 398 -5.07 5.36 14.37
C SER A 398 -5.83 6.05 15.50
N LEU A 399 -5.54 7.33 15.78
CA LEU A 399 -6.21 8.10 16.83
C LEU A 399 -7.29 9.05 16.29
N ASN A 400 -7.73 8.84 15.03
CA ASN A 400 -8.78 9.64 14.38
C ASN A 400 -8.47 11.16 14.31
N LYS A 401 -7.18 11.51 14.14
CA LYS A 401 -6.74 12.91 13.95
C LYS A 401 -6.78 13.28 12.47
N LYS A 402 -7.99 13.35 11.90
CA LYS A 402 -8.27 13.49 10.46
C LYS A 402 -7.55 14.67 9.82
N LYS A 403 -7.65 15.88 10.43
CA LYS A 403 -7.06 17.11 9.90
C LYS A 403 -5.53 16.98 9.76
N GLN A 404 -4.86 16.47 10.79
CA GLN A 404 -3.42 16.27 10.79
C GLN A 404 -3.02 15.20 9.76
N ALA A 405 -3.76 14.09 9.69
CA ALA A 405 -3.49 13.02 8.73
C ALA A 405 -3.55 13.51 7.27
N ILE A 406 -4.57 14.29 6.89
CA ILE A 406 -4.72 14.88 5.56
C ILE A 406 -3.64 15.93 5.31
N PHE A 407 -3.44 16.85 6.25
CA PHE A 407 -2.47 17.93 6.12
C PHE A 407 -1.06 17.41 5.84
N PHE A 408 -0.58 16.43 6.62
CA PHE A 408 0.76 15.88 6.43
C PHE A 408 0.89 14.98 5.20
N SER A 409 -0.20 14.39 4.71
CA SER A 409 -0.21 13.69 3.42
C SER A 409 0.03 14.66 2.25
N LEU A 410 -0.59 15.83 2.28
CA LEU A 410 -0.45 16.88 1.27
C LEU A 410 0.88 17.65 1.41
N LEU A 411 1.24 18.04 2.64
CA LEU A 411 2.42 18.85 2.91
C LEU A 411 3.67 18.24 2.29
N ARG A 412 3.92 16.96 2.56
CA ARG A 412 5.15 16.32 2.11
C ARG A 412 5.23 16.20 0.60
N LYS A 413 4.18 15.71 -0.04
CA LYS A 413 4.22 15.37 -1.47
C LYS A 413 3.85 16.57 -2.37
N VAL A 414 2.77 17.25 -2.09
CA VAL A 414 2.26 18.33 -2.95
C VAL A 414 2.95 19.66 -2.65
N VAL A 415 3.15 19.99 -1.38
CA VAL A 415 3.69 21.30 -1.00
C VAL A 415 5.22 21.33 -1.04
N ILE A 416 5.89 20.21 -0.75
CA ILE A 416 7.36 20.17 -0.70
C ILE A 416 7.93 19.46 -1.94
N VAL A 417 7.61 18.17 -2.17
CA VAL A 417 8.27 17.39 -3.25
C VAL A 417 7.97 17.96 -4.62
N VAL A 418 6.70 18.17 -4.98
CA VAL A 418 6.35 18.60 -6.33
C VAL A 418 6.99 19.95 -6.67
N PRO A 419 6.88 21.02 -5.86
CA PRO A 419 7.55 22.28 -6.18
C PRO A 419 9.07 22.15 -6.26
N LEU A 420 9.70 21.44 -5.33
CA LEU A 420 11.15 21.25 -5.35
C LEU A 420 11.61 20.47 -6.60
N THR A 421 10.85 19.47 -7.04
CA THR A 421 11.12 18.74 -8.28
C THR A 421 11.15 19.65 -9.50
N PHE A 422 10.29 20.69 -9.55
CA PHE A 422 10.32 21.68 -10.61
C PHE A 422 11.38 22.76 -10.40
N PHE A 423 11.56 23.30 -9.19
CA PHE A 423 12.45 24.43 -8.94
C PHE A 423 13.94 24.08 -8.94
N LEU A 424 14.33 22.98 -8.28
CA LEU A 424 15.74 22.67 -8.09
C LEU A 424 16.52 22.46 -9.40
N PRO A 425 15.97 21.81 -10.44
CA PRO A 425 16.66 21.72 -11.73
C PRO A 425 16.99 23.09 -12.36
N TYR A 426 16.09 24.06 -12.26
CA TYR A 426 16.30 25.41 -12.80
C TYR A 426 17.27 26.27 -11.98
N LEU A 427 17.51 25.91 -10.70
CA LEU A 427 18.48 26.57 -9.85
C LEU A 427 19.95 26.12 -10.11
N GLY A 428 20.17 25.36 -11.18
CA GLY A 428 21.49 24.88 -11.57
C GLY A 428 21.86 23.48 -11.09
N PHE A 429 20.96 22.79 -10.37
CA PHE A 429 21.19 21.41 -9.94
C PHE A 429 20.88 20.37 -11.01
N GLY A 430 20.24 20.78 -12.12
CA GLY A 430 19.90 19.87 -13.23
C GLY A 430 19.13 18.62 -12.77
N THR A 431 19.48 17.47 -13.32
CA THR A 431 18.84 16.18 -12.96
C THR A 431 19.00 15.81 -11.50
N MET A 432 20.13 16.18 -10.86
CA MET A 432 20.34 15.92 -9.42
C MET A 432 19.34 16.67 -8.55
N GLY A 433 18.85 17.84 -8.98
CA GLY A 433 17.79 18.57 -8.29
C GLY A 433 16.51 17.77 -8.13
N VAL A 434 16.15 16.93 -9.11
CA VAL A 434 14.98 16.04 -9.02
C VAL A 434 15.19 15.00 -7.92
N PHE A 435 16.37 14.38 -7.84
CA PHE A 435 16.67 13.39 -6.80
C PHE A 435 16.81 14.02 -5.40
N MET A 436 17.14 15.32 -5.29
CA MET A 436 17.22 16.06 -4.02
C MET A 436 15.86 16.39 -3.41
N ALA A 437 14.78 16.44 -4.20
CA ALA A 437 13.45 16.81 -3.72
C ALA A 437 12.92 15.87 -2.63
N GLU A 438 13.12 14.57 -2.77
CA GLU A 438 12.65 13.57 -1.79
C GLU A 438 13.38 13.64 -0.44
N PRO A 439 14.72 13.65 -0.34
CA PRO A 439 15.40 13.75 0.94
C PRO A 439 15.11 15.08 1.66
N ILE A 440 15.01 16.21 0.96
CA ILE A 440 14.62 17.49 1.58
C ILE A 440 13.22 17.37 2.19
N SER A 441 12.28 16.77 1.46
CA SER A 441 10.93 16.54 1.93
C SER A 441 10.88 15.57 3.12
N ASN A 442 11.68 14.50 3.10
CA ASN A 442 11.77 13.56 4.21
C ASN A 442 12.28 14.24 5.48
N PHE A 443 13.33 15.06 5.35
CA PHE A 443 13.90 15.81 6.48
C PHE A 443 12.89 16.83 7.05
N ILE A 444 12.36 17.72 6.21
CA ILE A 444 11.44 18.78 6.65
C ILE A 444 10.09 18.20 7.04
N GLY A 445 9.43 17.50 6.11
CA GLY A 445 8.08 16.97 6.30
C GLY A 445 8.01 15.90 7.37
N GLY A 446 8.99 14.99 7.40
CA GLY A 446 9.10 13.94 8.41
C GLY A 446 9.30 14.51 9.82
N SER A 447 10.21 15.46 9.98
CA SER A 447 10.48 16.13 11.28
C SER A 447 9.27 16.91 11.77
N ILE A 448 8.63 17.73 10.91
CA ILE A 448 7.47 18.52 11.30
C ILE A 448 6.29 17.59 11.66
N CYS A 449 6.05 16.52 10.88
CA CYS A 449 5.00 15.55 11.17
C CYS A 449 5.21 14.92 12.55
N PHE A 450 6.42 14.46 12.83
CA PHE A 450 6.76 13.80 14.09
C PHE A 450 6.68 14.76 15.30
N ILE A 451 7.26 15.96 15.19
CA ILE A 451 7.19 16.98 16.25
C ILE A 451 5.75 17.35 16.54
N THR A 452 4.94 17.56 15.49
CA THR A 452 3.50 17.84 15.67
C THR A 452 2.80 16.69 16.36
N MET A 453 3.10 15.45 16.02
CA MET A 453 2.54 14.27 16.69
C MET A 453 2.96 14.24 18.17
N LEU A 454 4.21 14.52 18.50
CA LEU A 454 4.65 14.59 19.89
C LEU A 454 3.90 15.68 20.69
N VAL A 455 3.80 16.88 20.13
CA VAL A 455 3.19 18.04 20.82
C VAL A 455 1.67 17.91 20.92
N THR A 456 1.00 17.47 19.85
CA THR A 456 -0.48 17.46 19.81
C THR A 456 -1.10 16.16 20.29
N VAL A 457 -0.32 15.07 20.35
CA VAL A 457 -0.81 13.75 20.77
C VAL A 457 -0.01 13.23 21.96
N TYR A 458 1.27 12.90 21.76
CA TYR A 458 2.04 12.14 22.75
C TYR A 458 2.10 12.81 24.13
N PHE A 459 2.38 14.13 24.21
CA PHE A 459 2.45 14.86 25.48
C PHE A 459 1.08 15.27 26.04
N ARG A 460 0.00 15.12 25.24
CA ARG A 460 -1.37 15.43 25.69
C ARG A 460 -2.20 14.19 26.07
N LEU A 461 -1.62 13.00 25.97
CA LEU A 461 -2.23 11.76 26.45
C LEU A 461 -1.88 11.61 27.94
N ASP A 462 -2.79 11.96 28.81
CA ASP A 462 -2.66 11.80 30.28
C ASP A 462 -3.62 10.74 30.80
#